data_7f308063ba53993d5bd2e688576e7389
#
_entry.id   7f308063ba53993d5bd2e688576e7389
#
_cell.length_a   1.000
_cell.length_b   1.000
_cell.length_c   1.000
_cell.angle_alpha   90.00
_cell.angle_beta   90.00
_cell.angle_gamma   90.00
#
_symmetry.space_group_name_H-M   'P 1'
#
loop_
_entity.id
_entity.type
_entity.pdbx_description
1 polymer ?
#
loop_
_entity_poly.entity_id
_entity_poly.type
_entity_poly.pdbx_seq_one_letter_code
_entity_poly.pdbx_strand_id
1 'polypeptide(L)'
;MNDTNSNILRRPRIILPSLSCIALLWLAQPPLQWWWLGFVSLVPLIYLISLQPRFNKRDYLKLWIALSIYWLVSLQGLRHAHPLMHGPWLALGGYLAIYQVLFVACSRYLYHRGLGLLVIVPLSWVAQEYVRNYLLTGVSVLMLGHVLLEVPVLVQIADLFGTYGVSAFMVLVNLCVWQTIQFSRRQIARRQYGLTVGITAIISIAVLLYGTYRINQQPGEPMARFALIQRNEEVEYVLDPQRQIEIFQNYAATSVTAARSTPQVIDAYIWPESMYGATNPLVIQRSNAIVPPQFPGNETEFENGIRNQRLAFTERTGFLQSALRREQPESVEAPELIVGCGVIEYGKQINVYSAVVNVNGDHQVETWYGKTHLVMFGEYIPILPSIPGLSALVPDGMGLRPGDGGKLMKVGNTLVAPSVCIETAVERVAINQMSAFNAEGTTPDVMVTVTNDGWFDDTSVIDHHLRCAQMVAIACRRPILSAANNGPTAWINSRGEIVARLDTGHTGFLIATPNKDERISLVVRIGDWPAAACVIVCLALGICVRRREAGEQVQAFVPVESTVSPSSLTKEAT
;
A
#
# COMPACT_ATOMS: atom_id res chain seq x y z
N MET A 1 46.51 -46.25 9.93
CA MET A 1 46.21 -44.91 10.49
C MET A 1 45.10 -44.34 9.65
N ASN A 2 43.89 -44.42 10.14
CA ASN A 2 42.68 -43.99 9.45
C ASN A 2 42.45 -42.50 9.72
N ASP A 3 42.68 -41.64 8.74
CA ASP A 3 42.25 -40.26 8.74
C ASP A 3 40.76 -40.23 8.38
N THR A 4 39.91 -40.36 9.36
CA THR A 4 38.50 -39.99 9.27
C THR A 4 38.41 -38.48 9.39
N ASN A 5 38.59 -37.80 8.25
CA ASN A 5 38.26 -36.38 8.11
C ASN A 5 36.74 -36.22 8.23
N SER A 6 36.26 -36.15 9.45
CA SER A 6 34.88 -35.76 9.75
C SER A 6 34.70 -34.26 9.42
N ASN A 7 34.35 -33.99 8.18
CA ASN A 7 33.76 -32.73 7.80
C ASN A 7 32.46 -32.55 8.61
N ILE A 8 32.60 -32.09 9.86
CA ILE A 8 31.48 -31.57 10.65
C ILE A 8 30.96 -30.37 9.87
N LEU A 9 29.93 -30.59 9.03
CA LEU A 9 29.19 -29.53 8.34
C LEU A 9 28.70 -28.57 9.42
N ARG A 10 29.45 -27.45 9.60
CA ARG A 10 29.06 -26.39 10.53
C ARG A 10 27.64 -25.96 10.17
N ARG A 11 26.71 -26.09 11.09
CA ARG A 11 25.32 -25.66 10.91
C ARG A 11 25.29 -24.21 10.43
N PRO A 12 24.44 -23.86 9.45
CA PRO A 12 24.37 -22.52 8.94
C PRO A 12 23.99 -21.52 10.04
N ARG A 13 24.72 -20.44 10.16
CA ARG A 13 24.40 -19.34 11.08
C ARG A 13 23.29 -18.50 10.44
N ILE A 14 22.02 -18.78 10.78
CA ILE A 14 20.84 -18.09 10.19
C ILE A 14 20.55 -16.77 10.90
N ILE A 15 20.63 -16.76 12.24
CA ILE A 15 20.14 -15.65 13.07
C ILE A 15 20.89 -14.34 12.77
N LEU A 16 22.21 -14.36 12.78
CA LEU A 16 23.00 -13.14 12.61
C LEU A 16 22.76 -12.45 11.25
N PRO A 17 22.79 -13.15 10.09
CA PRO A 17 22.44 -12.52 8.83
C PRO A 17 21.00 -11.98 8.80
N SER A 18 20.04 -12.71 9.38
CA SER A 18 18.66 -12.25 9.45
C SER A 18 18.52 -10.97 10.26
N LEU A 19 19.13 -10.91 11.45
CA LEU A 19 19.15 -9.71 12.30
C LEU A 19 19.87 -8.53 11.61
N SER A 20 20.96 -8.79 10.89
CA SER A 20 21.65 -7.76 10.11
C SER A 20 20.75 -7.18 9.02
N CYS A 21 20.01 -8.04 8.29
CA CYS A 21 19.05 -7.59 7.29
C CYS A 21 17.96 -6.70 7.91
N ILE A 22 17.39 -7.15 9.04
CA ILE A 22 16.34 -6.41 9.77
C ILE A 22 16.85 -5.04 10.20
N ALA A 23 18.02 -4.99 10.81
CA ALA A 23 18.61 -3.74 11.27
C ALA A 23 18.83 -2.76 10.10
N LEU A 24 19.38 -3.24 8.99
CA LEU A 24 19.61 -2.40 7.80
C LEU A 24 18.30 -1.92 7.17
N LEU A 25 17.28 -2.78 7.07
CA LEU A 25 15.97 -2.39 6.55
C LEU A 25 15.27 -1.38 7.46
N TRP A 26 15.32 -1.59 8.78
CA TRP A 26 14.68 -0.69 9.74
C TRP A 26 15.37 0.68 9.78
N LEU A 27 16.71 0.70 9.77
CA LEU A 27 17.47 1.95 9.71
C LEU A 27 17.25 2.73 8.41
N ALA A 28 16.95 2.02 7.31
CA ALA A 28 16.68 2.63 6.01
C ALA A 28 15.28 3.25 5.90
N GLN A 29 14.36 2.94 6.83
CA GLN A 29 12.97 3.40 6.86
C GLN A 29 12.78 4.49 7.93
N PRO A 30 11.62 5.21 7.97
CA PRO A 30 11.26 6.05 9.10
C PRO A 30 11.36 5.30 10.43
N PRO A 31 11.79 5.96 11.51
CA PRO A 31 12.04 7.39 11.62
C PRO A 31 13.44 7.85 11.19
N LEU A 32 14.41 6.95 10.98
CA LEU A 32 15.83 7.32 10.72
C LEU A 32 16.11 7.66 9.26
N GLN A 33 15.45 6.98 8.32
CA GLN A 33 15.50 7.28 6.88
C GLN A 33 16.92 7.26 6.28
N TRP A 34 17.80 6.39 6.77
CA TRP A 34 19.13 6.18 6.19
C TRP A 34 19.00 5.38 4.88
N TRP A 35 18.35 5.98 3.90
CA TRP A 35 17.92 5.35 2.63
C TRP A 35 19.03 4.59 1.90
N TRP A 36 20.27 5.05 1.98
CA TRP A 36 21.41 4.40 1.34
C TRP A 36 21.70 2.99 1.88
N LEU A 37 21.28 2.69 3.12
CA LEU A 37 21.36 1.34 3.67
C LEU A 37 20.45 0.35 2.93
N GLY A 38 19.41 0.83 2.27
CA GLY A 38 18.54 0.00 1.42
C GLY A 38 19.31 -0.74 0.32
N PHE A 39 20.38 -0.17 -0.19
CA PHE A 39 21.22 -0.80 -1.23
C PHE A 39 22.09 -1.95 -0.75
N VAL A 40 22.18 -2.17 0.55
CA VAL A 40 22.92 -3.28 1.17
C VAL A 40 22.06 -4.14 2.10
N SER A 41 20.82 -3.75 2.32
CA SER A 41 19.93 -4.35 3.32
C SER A 41 19.60 -5.83 3.06
N LEU A 42 19.52 -6.24 1.79
CA LEU A 42 19.21 -7.62 1.39
C LEU A 42 20.45 -8.50 1.22
N VAL A 43 21.66 -7.93 1.25
CA VAL A 43 22.92 -8.69 1.13
C VAL A 43 22.98 -9.87 2.10
N PRO A 44 22.57 -9.73 3.38
CA PRO A 44 22.56 -10.87 4.31
C PRO A 44 21.57 -11.98 3.92
N LEU A 45 20.42 -11.66 3.34
CA LEU A 45 19.49 -12.69 2.84
C LEU A 45 20.00 -13.36 1.57
N ILE A 46 20.62 -12.60 0.66
CA ILE A 46 21.25 -13.15 -0.55
C ILE A 46 22.41 -14.08 -0.16
N TYR A 47 23.17 -13.74 0.88
CA TYR A 47 24.14 -14.67 1.47
C TYR A 47 23.48 -15.96 1.91
N LEU A 48 22.36 -15.91 2.65
CA LEU A 48 21.63 -17.11 3.08
C LEU A 48 21.13 -17.93 1.87
N ILE A 49 20.72 -17.29 0.79
CA ILE A 49 20.33 -17.97 -0.46
C ILE A 49 21.50 -18.76 -1.05
N SER A 50 22.70 -18.23 -1.03
CA SER A 50 23.89 -18.84 -1.65
C SER A 50 24.57 -19.94 -0.80
N LEU A 51 24.19 -20.10 0.48
CA LEU A 51 24.79 -21.11 1.35
C LEU A 51 24.52 -22.54 0.85
N GLN A 52 25.58 -23.37 0.79
CA GLN A 52 25.53 -24.76 0.33
C GLN A 52 24.73 -25.73 1.25
N PRO A 53 24.81 -25.65 2.58
CA PRO A 53 24.07 -26.59 3.42
C PRO A 53 22.56 -26.47 3.20
N ARG A 54 21.86 -27.60 3.06
CA ARG A 54 20.39 -27.59 2.99
C ARG A 54 19.81 -27.09 4.30
N PHE A 55 18.85 -26.17 4.21
CA PHE A 55 18.09 -25.69 5.35
C PHE A 55 17.06 -26.76 5.76
N ASN A 56 16.97 -27.01 7.06
CA ASN A 56 15.93 -27.84 7.65
C ASN A 56 14.76 -26.97 8.17
N LYS A 57 13.69 -27.60 8.64
CA LYS A 57 12.50 -26.88 9.16
C LYS A 57 12.85 -25.91 10.30
N ARG A 58 13.82 -26.28 11.16
CA ARG A 58 14.25 -25.41 12.28
C ARG A 58 15.00 -24.17 11.79
N ASP A 59 15.71 -24.27 10.67
CA ASP A 59 16.42 -23.14 10.08
C ASP A 59 15.43 -22.13 9.50
N TYR A 60 14.41 -22.59 8.80
CA TYR A 60 13.32 -21.72 8.32
C TYR A 60 12.50 -21.13 9.47
N LEU A 61 12.27 -21.87 10.55
CA LEU A 61 11.60 -21.34 11.74
C LEU A 61 12.42 -20.20 12.39
N LYS A 62 13.74 -20.35 12.51
CA LYS A 62 14.61 -19.29 13.02
C LYS A 62 14.59 -18.06 12.13
N LEU A 63 14.61 -18.26 10.82
CA LEU A 63 14.49 -17.18 9.83
C LEU A 63 13.16 -16.45 9.99
N TRP A 64 12.05 -17.20 10.10
CA TRP A 64 10.72 -16.65 10.29
C TRP A 64 10.60 -15.83 11.58
N ILE A 65 11.06 -16.37 12.71
CA ILE A 65 11.04 -15.66 14.00
C ILE A 65 11.85 -14.35 13.89
N ALA A 66 13.05 -14.41 13.32
CA ALA A 66 13.86 -13.22 13.16
C ALA A 66 13.15 -12.18 12.28
N LEU A 67 12.66 -12.57 11.10
CA LEU A 67 11.99 -11.64 10.18
C LEU A 67 10.67 -11.08 10.73
N SER A 68 9.97 -11.83 11.61
CA SER A 68 8.79 -11.32 12.31
C SER A 68 9.10 -10.10 13.17
N ILE A 69 10.29 -10.02 13.76
CA ILE A 69 10.72 -8.88 14.57
C ILE A 69 10.71 -7.58 13.73
N TYR A 70 11.16 -7.63 12.48
CA TYR A 70 11.12 -6.47 11.59
C TYR A 70 9.71 -5.90 11.45
N TRP A 71 8.74 -6.77 11.15
CA TRP A 71 7.35 -6.36 10.95
C TRP A 71 6.69 -5.86 12.23
N LEU A 72 6.97 -6.53 13.35
CA LEU A 72 6.44 -6.13 14.66
C LEU A 72 6.96 -4.75 15.08
N VAL A 73 8.25 -4.49 14.89
CA VAL A 73 8.83 -3.18 15.23
C VAL A 73 8.33 -2.09 14.26
N SER A 74 8.31 -2.37 12.95
CA SER A 74 7.89 -1.37 11.96
C SER A 74 6.40 -1.04 12.01
N LEU A 75 5.56 -1.98 12.44
CA LEU A 75 4.10 -1.83 12.53
C LEU A 75 3.60 -1.72 13.98
N GLN A 76 4.46 -1.33 14.92
CA GLN A 76 4.10 -1.28 16.35
C GLN A 76 2.91 -0.35 16.66
N GLY A 77 2.68 0.68 15.84
CA GLY A 77 1.55 1.59 16.00
C GLY A 77 0.19 0.91 15.90
N LEU A 78 0.07 -0.18 15.15
CA LEU A 78 -1.19 -0.89 15.00
C LEU A 78 -1.76 -1.44 16.32
N ARG A 79 -0.92 -1.73 17.30
CA ARG A 79 -1.36 -2.21 18.62
C ARG A 79 -2.07 -1.14 19.44
N HIS A 80 -1.87 0.15 19.11
CA HIS A 80 -2.48 1.28 19.82
C HIS A 80 -3.93 1.53 19.36
N ALA A 81 -4.30 1.05 18.17
CA ALA A 81 -5.64 1.26 17.61
C ALA A 81 -6.78 0.71 18.49
N HIS A 82 -6.54 -0.33 19.29
CA HIS A 82 -7.50 -0.85 20.26
C HIS A 82 -6.79 -1.82 21.22
N PRO A 83 -7.18 -1.94 22.51
CA PRO A 83 -6.55 -2.89 23.46
C PRO A 83 -6.52 -4.34 22.96
N LEU A 84 -7.49 -4.78 22.18
CA LEU A 84 -7.53 -6.13 21.60
C LEU A 84 -6.60 -6.32 20.39
N MET A 85 -5.97 -5.28 19.87
CA MET A 85 -5.13 -5.33 18.67
C MET A 85 -3.75 -5.95 18.89
N HIS A 86 -3.33 -6.21 20.12
CA HIS A 86 -2.04 -6.85 20.39
C HIS A 86 -1.93 -8.25 19.75
N GLY A 87 -2.98 -9.07 19.82
CA GLY A 87 -3.04 -10.39 19.18
C GLY A 87 -2.99 -10.30 17.65
N PRO A 88 -3.89 -9.56 17.00
CA PRO A 88 -3.85 -9.29 15.56
C PRO A 88 -2.52 -8.72 15.06
N TRP A 89 -1.90 -7.78 15.78
CA TRP A 89 -0.58 -7.23 15.45
C TRP A 89 0.52 -8.32 15.46
N LEU A 90 0.57 -9.19 16.48
CA LEU A 90 1.49 -10.31 16.51
C LEU A 90 1.26 -11.28 15.34
N ALA A 91 0.01 -11.62 15.06
CA ALA A 91 -0.37 -12.48 13.95
C ALA A 91 0.01 -11.87 12.59
N LEU A 92 -0.23 -10.57 12.40
CA LEU A 92 0.14 -9.84 11.19
C LEU A 92 1.66 -9.82 10.98
N GLY A 93 2.44 -9.54 12.01
CA GLY A 93 3.91 -9.56 11.93
C GLY A 93 4.45 -10.94 11.52
N GLY A 94 3.92 -12.01 12.11
CA GLY A 94 4.25 -13.39 11.73
C GLY A 94 3.81 -13.74 10.31
N TYR A 95 2.62 -13.32 9.90
CA TYR A 95 2.10 -13.48 8.54
C TYR A 95 2.97 -12.79 7.48
N LEU A 96 3.31 -11.53 7.70
CA LEU A 96 4.13 -10.76 6.76
C LEU A 96 5.55 -11.31 6.62
N ALA A 97 6.13 -11.86 7.68
CA ALA A 97 7.43 -12.51 7.64
C ALA A 97 7.46 -13.77 6.74
N ILE A 98 6.30 -14.44 6.53
CA ILE A 98 6.22 -15.63 5.67
C ILE A 98 6.68 -15.29 4.24
N TYR A 99 6.34 -14.11 3.71
CA TYR A 99 6.70 -13.72 2.36
C TYR A 99 8.21 -13.62 2.16
N GLN A 100 8.93 -13.08 3.14
CA GLN A 100 10.39 -13.00 3.09
C GLN A 100 11.04 -14.39 3.26
N VAL A 101 10.44 -15.27 4.06
CA VAL A 101 10.86 -16.67 4.16
C VAL A 101 10.65 -17.39 2.82
N LEU A 102 9.51 -17.18 2.16
CA LEU A 102 9.22 -17.73 0.84
C LEU A 102 10.19 -17.22 -0.22
N PHE A 103 10.55 -15.93 -0.17
CA PHE A 103 11.61 -15.38 -1.02
C PHE A 103 12.92 -16.15 -0.88
N VAL A 104 13.40 -16.36 0.36
CA VAL A 104 14.64 -17.11 0.61
C VAL A 104 14.48 -18.57 0.19
N ALA A 105 13.37 -19.23 0.52
CA ALA A 105 13.13 -20.63 0.20
C ALA A 105 13.06 -20.89 -1.31
N CYS A 106 12.26 -20.09 -2.03
CA CYS A 106 12.12 -20.18 -3.48
C CYS A 106 13.46 -19.89 -4.19
N SER A 107 14.12 -18.79 -3.82
CA SER A 107 15.41 -18.43 -4.41
C SER A 107 16.47 -19.50 -4.16
N ARG A 108 16.54 -20.08 -2.96
CA ARG A 108 17.43 -21.19 -2.65
C ARG A 108 17.10 -22.44 -3.47
N TYR A 109 15.81 -22.77 -3.55
CA TYR A 109 15.35 -23.93 -4.32
C TYR A 109 15.80 -23.86 -5.79
N LEU A 110 15.62 -22.71 -6.41
CA LEU A 110 16.00 -22.47 -7.82
C LEU A 110 17.53 -22.36 -8.01
N TYR A 111 18.21 -21.65 -7.11
CA TYR A 111 19.67 -21.45 -7.18
C TYR A 111 20.46 -22.76 -7.10
N HIS A 112 20.14 -23.61 -6.11
CA HIS A 112 20.82 -24.90 -5.94
C HIS A 112 20.52 -25.93 -7.04
N ARG A 113 19.66 -25.54 -8.00
CA ARG A 113 19.34 -26.31 -9.21
C ARG A 113 19.92 -25.69 -10.48
N GLY A 114 20.86 -24.77 -10.32
CA GLY A 114 21.70 -24.24 -11.40
C GLY A 114 21.15 -22.96 -12.06
N LEU A 115 20.06 -22.36 -11.56
CA LEU A 115 19.63 -21.06 -12.08
C LEU A 115 20.49 -19.92 -11.49
N GLY A 116 20.75 -18.89 -12.30
CA GLY A 116 21.59 -17.76 -11.89
C GLY A 116 20.89 -16.78 -10.94
N LEU A 117 21.59 -16.30 -9.91
CA LEU A 117 21.06 -15.32 -8.95
C LEU A 117 20.57 -14.03 -9.62
N LEU A 118 21.15 -13.63 -10.76
CA LEU A 118 20.77 -12.41 -11.48
C LEU A 118 19.32 -12.42 -11.94
N VAL A 119 18.76 -13.59 -12.23
CA VAL A 119 17.35 -13.76 -12.61
C VAL A 119 16.50 -14.03 -11.38
N ILE A 120 16.91 -14.97 -10.54
CA ILE A 120 16.08 -15.50 -9.46
C ILE A 120 15.80 -14.45 -8.39
N VAL A 121 16.80 -13.67 -7.97
CA VAL A 121 16.69 -12.81 -6.79
C VAL A 121 15.73 -11.64 -7.06
N PRO A 122 15.85 -10.86 -8.15
CA PRO A 122 14.85 -9.83 -8.47
C PRO A 122 13.45 -10.40 -8.73
N LEU A 123 13.38 -11.50 -9.49
CA LEU A 123 12.12 -12.15 -9.85
C LEU A 123 11.35 -12.64 -8.60
N SER A 124 12.01 -13.35 -7.71
CA SER A 124 11.39 -13.88 -6.48
C SER A 124 11.01 -12.78 -5.50
N TRP A 125 11.77 -11.68 -5.46
CA TRP A 125 11.42 -10.54 -4.61
C TRP A 125 10.15 -9.84 -5.09
N VAL A 126 10.06 -9.51 -6.38
CA VAL A 126 8.86 -8.91 -6.95
C VAL A 126 7.66 -9.85 -6.81
N ALA A 127 7.85 -11.15 -7.06
CA ALA A 127 6.79 -12.13 -6.92
C ALA A 127 6.22 -12.17 -5.49
N GLN A 128 7.07 -12.14 -4.44
CA GLN A 128 6.59 -12.15 -3.06
C GLN A 128 5.91 -10.82 -2.68
N GLU A 129 6.40 -9.65 -3.14
CA GLU A 129 5.73 -8.38 -2.91
C GLU A 129 4.36 -8.35 -3.60
N TYR A 130 4.26 -8.85 -4.84
CA TYR A 130 2.99 -8.96 -5.54
C TYR A 130 2.00 -9.84 -4.77
N VAL A 131 2.38 -11.07 -4.39
CA VAL A 131 1.48 -11.96 -3.64
C VAL A 131 1.05 -11.33 -2.31
N ARG A 132 1.97 -10.65 -1.59
CA ARG A 132 1.67 -9.91 -0.36
C ARG A 132 0.64 -8.81 -0.57
N ASN A 133 0.66 -8.14 -1.72
CA ASN A 133 -0.25 -7.05 -2.04
C ASN A 133 -1.65 -7.51 -2.46
N TYR A 134 -1.86 -8.81 -2.65
CA TYR A 134 -3.17 -9.36 -3.04
C TYR A 134 -3.77 -10.31 -2.01
N LEU A 135 -2.95 -11.11 -1.34
CA LEU A 135 -3.45 -12.12 -0.41
C LEU A 135 -3.96 -11.48 0.88
N LEU A 136 -5.14 -11.92 1.36
CA LEU A 136 -5.82 -11.41 2.57
C LEU A 136 -5.95 -9.87 2.55
N THR A 137 -6.60 -9.35 1.50
CA THR A 137 -6.80 -7.92 1.20
C THR A 137 -5.55 -7.14 0.74
N GLY A 138 -4.37 -7.64 1.02
CA GLY A 138 -3.11 -7.06 0.60
C GLY A 138 -2.53 -6.03 1.58
N VAL A 139 -1.19 -5.98 1.60
CA VAL A 139 -0.42 -5.03 2.41
C VAL A 139 0.72 -4.49 1.54
N SER A 140 0.59 -3.26 1.04
CA SER A 140 1.63 -2.58 0.25
C SER A 140 2.57 -1.73 1.10
N VAL A 141 2.25 -1.51 2.36
CA VAL A 141 3.12 -0.76 3.28
C VAL A 141 4.49 -1.44 3.40
N LEU A 142 5.55 -0.64 3.51
CA LEU A 142 6.91 -1.13 3.66
C LEU A 142 7.40 -2.00 2.48
N MET A 143 6.97 -1.69 1.24
CA MET A 143 7.66 -2.22 0.07
C MET A 143 9.08 -1.69 0.02
N LEU A 144 10.00 -2.49 -0.52
CA LEU A 144 11.41 -2.12 -0.54
C LEU A 144 11.64 -0.81 -1.30
N GLY A 145 10.87 -0.56 -2.37
CA GLY A 145 10.94 0.67 -3.15
C GLY A 145 10.67 1.95 -2.37
N HIS A 146 9.88 1.88 -1.28
CA HIS A 146 9.58 3.05 -0.45
C HIS A 146 10.82 3.66 0.22
N VAL A 147 11.89 2.88 0.39
CA VAL A 147 13.16 3.37 0.96
C VAL A 147 13.77 4.50 0.13
N LEU A 148 13.59 4.48 -1.20
CA LEU A 148 14.21 5.45 -2.11
C LEU A 148 13.43 6.76 -2.28
N LEU A 149 12.33 6.98 -1.59
CA LEU A 149 11.55 8.22 -1.68
C LEU A 149 12.33 9.48 -1.28
N GLU A 150 13.38 9.33 -0.47
CA GLU A 150 14.33 10.40 -0.15
C GLU A 150 15.16 10.86 -1.38
N VAL A 151 15.14 10.10 -2.47
CA VAL A 151 15.88 10.40 -3.70
C VAL A 151 14.91 10.40 -4.87
N PRO A 152 14.18 11.49 -5.11
CA PRO A 152 13.09 11.57 -6.09
C PRO A 152 13.47 11.07 -7.48
N VAL A 153 14.72 11.30 -7.92
CA VAL A 153 15.19 10.84 -9.24
C VAL A 153 15.17 9.32 -9.41
N LEU A 154 15.35 8.55 -8.33
CA LEU A 154 15.41 7.09 -8.40
C LEU A 154 14.02 6.42 -8.41
N VAL A 155 13.01 7.11 -7.90
CA VAL A 155 11.65 6.56 -7.77
C VAL A 155 10.74 6.86 -8.96
N GLN A 156 11.16 7.72 -9.90
CA GLN A 156 10.32 8.10 -11.05
C GLN A 156 9.91 6.93 -11.95
N ILE A 157 10.66 5.83 -11.95
CA ILE A 157 10.31 4.60 -12.68
C ILE A 157 9.05 3.92 -12.14
N ALA A 158 8.52 4.36 -11.01
CA ALA A 158 7.24 3.86 -10.49
C ALA A 158 6.07 4.18 -11.43
N ASP A 159 6.16 5.19 -12.30
CA ASP A 159 5.14 5.43 -13.34
C ASP A 159 5.20 4.42 -14.50
N LEU A 160 6.25 3.62 -14.59
CA LEU A 160 6.37 2.54 -15.58
C LEU A 160 5.88 1.20 -15.00
N PHE A 161 6.31 0.85 -13.79
CA PHE A 161 6.13 -0.48 -13.22
C PHE A 161 5.62 -0.49 -11.77
N GLY A 162 5.09 0.63 -11.28
CA GLY A 162 4.70 0.78 -9.88
C GLY A 162 5.91 0.68 -8.93
N THR A 163 5.63 0.60 -7.65
CA THR A 163 6.65 0.40 -6.61
C THR A 163 7.47 -0.88 -6.83
N TYR A 164 6.90 -1.88 -7.51
CA TYR A 164 7.60 -3.13 -7.85
C TYR A 164 8.86 -2.91 -8.70
N GLY A 165 8.81 -1.97 -9.66
CA GLY A 165 9.96 -1.62 -10.49
C GLY A 165 11.10 -1.01 -9.66
N VAL A 166 10.77 -0.13 -8.72
CA VAL A 166 11.74 0.47 -7.79
C VAL A 166 12.34 -0.60 -6.87
N SER A 167 11.51 -1.51 -6.34
CA SER A 167 11.96 -2.66 -5.54
C SER A 167 12.91 -3.56 -6.34
N ALA A 168 12.57 -3.89 -7.59
CA ALA A 168 13.42 -4.71 -8.46
C ALA A 168 14.80 -4.08 -8.69
N PHE A 169 14.83 -2.76 -8.93
CA PHE A 169 16.07 -2.00 -9.07
C PHE A 169 16.94 -2.10 -7.79
N MET A 170 16.35 -1.88 -6.62
CA MET A 170 17.08 -2.00 -5.35
C MET A 170 17.63 -3.40 -5.11
N VAL A 171 16.83 -4.42 -5.40
CA VAL A 171 17.28 -5.83 -5.29
C VAL A 171 18.45 -6.13 -6.20
N LEU A 172 18.43 -5.60 -7.42
CA LEU A 172 19.54 -5.76 -8.37
C LEU A 172 20.83 -5.13 -7.84
N VAL A 173 20.75 -3.94 -7.24
CA VAL A 173 21.91 -3.28 -6.61
C VAL A 173 22.42 -4.10 -5.42
N ASN A 174 21.54 -4.59 -4.55
CA ASN A 174 21.93 -5.49 -3.44
C ASN A 174 22.65 -6.75 -3.93
N LEU A 175 22.17 -7.35 -5.03
CA LEU A 175 22.82 -8.49 -5.65
C LEU A 175 24.19 -8.13 -6.21
N CYS A 176 24.33 -6.98 -6.84
CA CYS A 176 25.62 -6.49 -7.35
C CYS A 176 26.62 -6.33 -6.21
N VAL A 177 26.21 -5.73 -5.08
CA VAL A 177 27.05 -5.63 -3.87
C VAL A 177 27.46 -7.01 -3.36
N TRP A 178 26.50 -7.96 -3.26
CA TRP A 178 26.82 -9.33 -2.86
C TRP A 178 27.83 -9.99 -3.79
N GLN A 179 27.65 -9.89 -5.11
CA GLN A 179 28.59 -10.47 -6.07
C GLN A 179 29.96 -9.77 -6.05
N THR A 180 30.03 -8.48 -5.74
CA THR A 180 31.31 -7.79 -5.52
C THR A 180 32.08 -8.39 -4.34
N ILE A 181 31.37 -8.69 -3.24
CA ILE A 181 31.96 -9.39 -2.08
C ILE A 181 32.45 -10.79 -2.49
N GLN A 182 31.66 -11.54 -3.26
CA GLN A 182 32.05 -12.87 -3.72
C GLN A 182 33.24 -12.83 -4.68
N PHE A 183 33.27 -11.85 -5.56
CA PHE A 183 34.40 -11.67 -6.50
C PHE A 183 35.70 -11.30 -5.78
N SER A 184 35.64 -10.39 -4.80
CA SER A 184 36.82 -10.03 -3.98
C SER A 184 37.41 -11.23 -3.21
N ARG A 185 36.52 -12.18 -2.84
CA ARG A 185 36.90 -13.46 -2.21
C ARG A 185 37.29 -14.56 -3.23
N ARG A 186 37.33 -14.24 -4.53
CA ARG A 186 37.60 -15.19 -5.63
C ARG A 186 36.63 -16.38 -5.68
N GLN A 187 35.39 -16.19 -5.29
CA GLN A 187 34.37 -17.25 -5.21
C GLN A 187 33.47 -17.34 -6.45
N ILE A 188 33.55 -16.34 -7.35
CA ILE A 188 32.80 -16.34 -8.62
C ILE A 188 33.70 -15.98 -9.79
N ALA A 189 33.34 -16.44 -11.01
CA ALA A 189 34.04 -16.17 -12.24
C ALA A 189 33.94 -14.69 -12.65
N ARG A 190 35.04 -14.15 -13.25
CA ARG A 190 35.07 -12.77 -13.76
C ARG A 190 33.92 -12.46 -14.74
N ARG A 191 33.56 -13.44 -15.59
CA ARG A 191 32.43 -13.29 -16.54
C ARG A 191 31.11 -13.06 -15.84
N GLN A 192 30.80 -13.85 -14.82
CA GLN A 192 29.56 -13.74 -14.04
C GLN A 192 29.48 -12.39 -13.31
N TYR A 193 30.58 -11.99 -12.67
CA TYR A 193 30.67 -10.69 -12.00
C TYR A 193 30.49 -9.55 -13.00
N GLY A 194 31.25 -9.56 -14.11
CA GLY A 194 31.18 -8.53 -15.15
C GLY A 194 29.79 -8.37 -15.76
N LEU A 195 29.07 -9.49 -15.97
CA LEU A 195 27.69 -9.45 -16.45
C LEU A 195 26.76 -8.75 -15.46
N THR A 196 26.85 -9.08 -14.17
CA THR A 196 26.00 -8.45 -13.15
C THR A 196 26.30 -6.97 -13.00
N VAL A 197 27.57 -6.59 -12.92
CA VAL A 197 27.99 -5.17 -12.85
C VAL A 197 27.51 -4.42 -14.08
N GLY A 198 27.72 -4.97 -15.29
CA GLY A 198 27.32 -4.35 -16.54
C GLY A 198 25.81 -4.10 -16.61
N ILE A 199 24.99 -5.11 -16.29
CA ILE A 199 23.52 -4.99 -16.27
C ILE A 199 23.09 -3.97 -15.20
N THR A 200 23.66 -4.05 -13.99
CA THR A 200 23.30 -3.11 -12.91
C THR A 200 23.67 -1.69 -13.29
N ALA A 201 24.83 -1.46 -13.89
CA ALA A 201 25.27 -0.14 -14.34
C ALA A 201 24.34 0.42 -15.44
N ILE A 202 24.01 -0.39 -16.45
CA ILE A 202 23.08 0.02 -17.54
C ILE A 202 21.71 0.40 -16.97
N ILE A 203 21.14 -0.44 -16.09
CA ILE A 203 19.85 -0.16 -15.48
C ILE A 203 19.93 1.08 -14.58
N SER A 204 20.99 1.24 -13.78
CA SER A 204 21.17 2.43 -12.92
C SER A 204 21.26 3.71 -13.75
N ILE A 205 22.00 3.69 -14.86
CA ILE A 205 22.08 4.83 -15.79
C ILE A 205 20.70 5.12 -16.40
N ALA A 206 19.98 4.10 -16.83
CA ALA A 206 18.64 4.26 -17.39
C ALA A 206 17.66 4.86 -16.36
N VAL A 207 17.68 4.38 -15.10
CA VAL A 207 16.88 4.92 -14.00
C VAL A 207 17.19 6.38 -13.73
N LEU A 208 18.48 6.75 -13.67
CA LEU A 208 18.91 8.13 -13.46
C LEU A 208 18.53 9.05 -14.62
N LEU A 209 18.76 8.64 -15.86
CA LEU A 209 18.40 9.43 -17.04
C LEU A 209 16.87 9.62 -17.13
N TYR A 210 16.12 8.54 -16.93
CA TYR A 210 14.65 8.59 -16.93
C TYR A 210 14.12 9.47 -15.80
N GLY A 211 14.62 9.30 -14.58
CA GLY A 211 14.19 10.09 -13.44
C GLY A 211 14.52 11.58 -13.60
N THR A 212 15.74 11.90 -14.10
CA THR A 212 16.13 13.28 -14.41
C THR A 212 15.21 13.88 -15.47
N TYR A 213 14.92 13.13 -16.54
CA TYR A 213 13.98 13.56 -17.58
C TYR A 213 12.59 13.87 -16.97
N ARG A 214 12.07 12.98 -16.11
CA ARG A 214 10.74 13.14 -15.49
C ARG A 214 10.66 14.33 -14.53
N ILE A 215 11.69 14.54 -13.72
CA ILE A 215 11.72 15.67 -12.76
C ILE A 215 11.83 17.02 -13.47
N ASN A 216 12.55 17.09 -14.58
CA ASN A 216 12.71 18.35 -15.32
C ASN A 216 11.54 18.71 -16.23
N GLN A 217 10.52 17.88 -16.33
CA GLN A 217 9.30 18.25 -17.07
C GLN A 217 8.57 19.38 -16.35
N GLN A 218 8.16 20.38 -17.09
CA GLN A 218 7.43 21.53 -16.53
C GLN A 218 6.08 21.07 -15.95
N PRO A 219 5.68 21.60 -14.78
CA PRO A 219 4.32 21.41 -14.27
C PRO A 219 3.31 22.10 -15.20
N GLY A 220 2.08 21.59 -15.23
CA GLY A 220 0.97 22.22 -15.94
C GLY A 220 0.42 23.45 -15.21
N GLU A 221 -0.71 23.94 -15.68
CA GLU A 221 -1.39 25.09 -15.08
C GLU A 221 -1.88 24.80 -13.65
N PRO A 222 -1.93 25.83 -12.78
CA PRO A 222 -2.50 25.69 -11.46
C PRO A 222 -4.00 25.37 -11.53
N MET A 223 -4.46 24.52 -10.65
CA MET A 223 -5.86 24.10 -10.54
C MET A 223 -6.59 24.86 -9.42
N ALA A 224 -7.75 24.36 -9.02
CA ALA A 224 -8.49 24.87 -7.87
C ALA A 224 -7.62 24.94 -6.60
N ARG A 225 -7.95 25.90 -5.73
CA ARG A 225 -7.28 26.08 -4.44
C ARG A 225 -8.05 25.38 -3.33
N PHE A 226 -7.37 24.55 -2.61
CA PHE A 226 -7.92 23.73 -1.54
C PHE A 226 -7.38 24.14 -0.17
N ALA A 227 -8.22 24.13 0.85
CA ALA A 227 -7.82 24.21 2.24
C ALA A 227 -8.00 22.85 2.91
N LEU A 228 -6.91 22.22 3.33
CA LEU A 228 -6.90 20.96 4.06
C LEU A 228 -6.87 21.26 5.55
N ILE A 229 -7.82 20.76 6.31
CA ILE A 229 -8.00 21.09 7.73
C ILE A 229 -7.50 19.94 8.61
N GLN A 230 -6.69 20.27 9.63
CA GLN A 230 -6.15 19.33 10.61
C GLN A 230 -6.44 19.84 12.03
N ARG A 231 -6.94 18.97 12.91
CA ARG A 231 -7.34 19.36 14.27
C ARG A 231 -6.68 18.59 15.40
N ASN A 232 -6.18 17.38 15.12
CA ASN A 232 -5.66 16.47 16.15
C ASN A 232 -6.70 16.10 17.22
N GLU A 233 -7.95 15.83 16.78
CA GLU A 233 -8.99 15.36 17.67
C GLU A 233 -8.70 13.92 18.10
N GLU A 234 -8.89 13.64 19.38
CA GLU A 234 -8.72 12.27 19.90
C GLU A 234 -9.71 11.31 19.28
N VAL A 235 -9.27 10.09 19.05
CA VAL A 235 -10.11 9.03 18.51
C VAL A 235 -10.88 8.37 19.63
N GLU A 236 -12.21 8.31 19.49
CA GLU A 236 -13.10 7.72 20.48
C GLU A 236 -13.70 6.41 19.96
N TYR A 237 -13.76 5.40 20.83
CA TYR A 237 -14.38 4.10 20.53
C TYR A 237 -15.89 4.12 20.71
N VAL A 238 -16.40 5.04 21.53
CA VAL A 238 -17.82 5.23 21.82
C VAL A 238 -18.22 6.60 21.33
N LEU A 239 -19.24 6.65 20.47
CA LEU A 239 -19.73 7.90 19.92
C LEU A 239 -20.49 8.67 21.01
N ASP A 240 -19.91 9.77 21.50
CA ASP A 240 -20.59 10.75 22.32
C ASP A 240 -21.17 11.87 21.43
N PRO A 241 -22.49 12.04 21.37
CA PRO A 241 -23.11 13.08 20.55
C PRO A 241 -22.61 14.50 20.85
N GLN A 242 -22.35 14.83 22.12
CA GLN A 242 -21.86 16.15 22.49
C GLN A 242 -20.44 16.37 21.96
N ARG A 243 -19.57 15.38 22.13
CA ARG A 243 -18.20 15.42 21.61
C ARG A 243 -18.16 15.56 20.08
N GLN A 244 -19.07 14.90 19.38
CA GLN A 244 -19.17 15.01 17.91
C GLN A 244 -19.57 16.42 17.45
N ILE A 245 -20.41 17.12 18.23
CA ILE A 245 -20.75 18.53 17.98
C ILE A 245 -19.51 19.40 18.18
N GLU A 246 -18.73 19.19 19.25
CA GLU A 246 -17.51 19.91 19.52
C GLU A 246 -16.46 19.71 18.40
N ILE A 247 -16.26 18.48 17.94
CA ILE A 247 -15.38 18.16 16.81
C ILE A 247 -15.78 18.97 15.58
N PHE A 248 -17.06 18.95 15.22
CA PHE A 248 -17.56 19.71 14.09
C PHE A 248 -17.30 21.23 14.26
N GLN A 249 -17.58 21.77 15.44
CA GLN A 249 -17.36 23.19 15.73
C GLN A 249 -15.87 23.57 15.63
N ASN A 250 -14.98 22.71 16.12
CA ASN A 250 -13.54 22.89 16.05
C ASN A 250 -13.03 22.91 14.59
N TYR A 251 -13.51 21.98 13.77
CA TYR A 251 -13.19 21.94 12.34
C TYR A 251 -13.75 23.15 11.59
N ALA A 252 -14.98 23.56 11.89
CA ALA A 252 -15.62 24.74 11.32
C ALA A 252 -14.83 26.02 11.67
N ALA A 253 -14.46 26.20 12.94
CA ALA A 253 -13.68 27.34 13.40
C ALA A 253 -12.31 27.42 12.71
N THR A 254 -11.64 26.28 12.52
CA THR A 254 -10.34 26.22 11.80
C THR A 254 -10.53 26.54 10.32
N SER A 255 -11.62 26.07 9.70
CA SER A 255 -11.95 26.40 8.31
C SER A 255 -12.21 27.91 8.13
N VAL A 256 -12.95 28.52 9.05
CA VAL A 256 -13.18 29.98 9.05
C VAL A 256 -11.87 30.75 9.23
N THR A 257 -10.96 30.24 10.07
CA THR A 257 -9.62 30.83 10.24
C THR A 257 -8.81 30.74 8.95
N ALA A 258 -8.87 29.63 8.24
CA ALA A 258 -8.24 29.46 6.93
C ALA A 258 -8.80 30.47 5.91
N ALA A 259 -10.13 30.62 5.84
CA ALA A 259 -10.80 31.58 4.97
C ALA A 259 -10.32 33.03 5.24
N ARG A 260 -10.27 33.41 6.52
CA ARG A 260 -9.84 34.76 6.95
C ARG A 260 -8.38 35.05 6.71
N SER A 261 -7.52 34.04 6.85
CA SER A 261 -6.06 34.19 6.79
C SER A 261 -5.52 34.09 5.36
N THR A 262 -6.32 33.62 4.41
CA THR A 262 -5.89 33.40 3.02
C THR A 262 -6.43 34.53 2.13
N PRO A 263 -5.54 35.38 1.55
CA PRO A 263 -5.98 36.52 0.73
C PRO A 263 -6.70 36.09 -0.56
N GLN A 264 -6.37 34.92 -1.08
CA GLN A 264 -6.98 34.42 -2.32
C GLN A 264 -8.21 33.55 -2.00
N VAL A 265 -9.16 33.52 -2.92
CA VAL A 265 -10.36 32.67 -2.80
C VAL A 265 -9.97 31.19 -2.70
N ILE A 266 -10.55 30.49 -1.74
CA ILE A 266 -10.44 29.05 -1.56
C ILE A 266 -11.66 28.42 -2.22
N ASP A 267 -11.42 27.53 -3.20
CA ASP A 267 -12.48 26.90 -3.98
C ASP A 267 -13.14 25.75 -3.22
N ALA A 268 -12.36 24.99 -2.44
CA ALA A 268 -12.89 23.88 -1.64
C ALA A 268 -12.15 23.67 -0.32
N TYR A 269 -12.87 23.17 0.69
CA TYR A 269 -12.35 22.77 1.99
C TYR A 269 -12.39 21.25 2.12
N ILE A 270 -11.28 20.67 2.57
CA ILE A 270 -11.15 19.21 2.73
C ILE A 270 -11.06 18.89 4.22
N TRP A 271 -12.00 18.07 4.72
CA TRP A 271 -12.00 17.58 6.10
C TRP A 271 -11.64 16.09 6.14
N PRO A 272 -10.85 15.65 7.12
CA PRO A 272 -10.43 14.26 7.26
C PRO A 272 -11.57 13.25 7.43
N GLU A 273 -11.19 11.97 7.38
CA GLU A 273 -12.09 10.83 7.57
C GLU A 273 -12.88 10.96 8.89
N SER A 274 -14.20 10.78 8.81
CA SER A 274 -15.16 10.76 9.93
C SER A 274 -15.30 12.08 10.72
N MET A 275 -14.71 13.19 10.30
CA MET A 275 -14.72 14.45 11.06
C MET A 275 -15.97 15.31 10.80
N TYR A 276 -16.75 15.00 9.76
CA TYR A 276 -17.88 15.87 9.38
C TYR A 276 -19.20 15.48 10.00
N GLY A 277 -19.44 14.26 10.40
CA GLY A 277 -20.80 13.93 10.73
C GLY A 277 -21.12 12.63 11.42
N ALA A 278 -20.39 12.26 12.45
CA ALA A 278 -20.66 11.00 13.14
C ALA A 278 -22.06 10.92 13.74
N THR A 279 -22.65 12.04 14.25
CA THR A 279 -24.02 12.09 14.77
C THR A 279 -25.08 12.39 13.71
N ASN A 280 -24.68 12.97 12.57
CA ASN A 280 -25.58 13.29 11.47
C ASN A 280 -24.93 12.83 10.15
N PRO A 281 -24.88 11.51 9.91
CA PRO A 281 -24.37 10.98 8.66
C PRO A 281 -25.24 11.43 7.47
N LEU A 282 -24.68 11.38 6.27
CA LEU A 282 -25.50 11.52 5.07
C LEU A 282 -26.44 10.32 4.96
N VAL A 283 -27.74 10.59 4.87
CA VAL A 283 -28.76 9.53 4.75
C VAL A 283 -29.27 9.46 3.33
N ILE A 284 -29.24 8.27 2.75
CA ILE A 284 -29.75 7.95 1.42
C ILE A 284 -30.89 6.94 1.56
N GLN A 285 -32.02 7.25 0.96
CA GLN A 285 -33.15 6.33 0.88
C GLN A 285 -33.31 5.83 -0.56
N ARG A 286 -33.23 4.53 -0.75
CA ARG A 286 -33.53 3.87 -2.03
C ARG A 286 -35.05 3.70 -2.20
N SER A 287 -35.48 3.60 -3.44
CA SER A 287 -36.90 3.40 -3.75
C SER A 287 -37.50 2.09 -3.19
N ASN A 288 -36.64 1.15 -2.83
CA ASN A 288 -37.02 -0.15 -2.23
C ASN A 288 -36.70 -0.24 -0.74
N ALA A 289 -36.55 0.91 -0.06
CA ALA A 289 -36.29 0.96 1.37
C ALA A 289 -37.45 0.33 2.16
N ILE A 290 -37.10 -0.47 3.15
CA ILE A 290 -38.03 -1.05 4.09
C ILE A 290 -37.73 -0.51 5.49
N VAL A 291 -38.77 -0.37 6.30
CA VAL A 291 -38.61 0.02 7.71
C VAL A 291 -37.84 -1.08 8.44
N PRO A 292 -36.70 -0.75 9.09
CA PRO A 292 -35.94 -1.75 9.82
C PRO A 292 -36.77 -2.41 10.92
N PRO A 293 -36.69 -3.74 11.12
CA PRO A 293 -37.48 -4.44 12.15
C PRO A 293 -37.26 -3.91 13.57
N GLN A 294 -36.11 -3.35 13.87
CA GLN A 294 -35.75 -2.77 15.16
C GLN A 294 -36.14 -1.29 15.29
N PHE A 295 -36.73 -0.67 14.27
CA PHE A 295 -37.20 0.71 14.35
C PHE A 295 -38.45 0.78 15.22
N PRO A 296 -38.51 1.64 16.27
CA PRO A 296 -39.60 1.62 17.24
C PRO A 296 -40.88 2.31 16.78
N GLY A 297 -40.98 2.75 15.52
CA GLY A 297 -42.09 3.53 14.98
C GLY A 297 -42.70 2.92 13.72
N ASN A 298 -43.68 3.63 13.16
CA ASN A 298 -44.32 3.27 11.90
C ASN A 298 -43.53 3.82 10.67
N GLU A 299 -43.98 3.46 9.46
CA GLU A 299 -43.37 3.87 8.19
C GLU A 299 -43.30 5.41 8.04
N THR A 300 -44.38 6.11 8.42
CA THR A 300 -44.43 7.59 8.34
C THR A 300 -43.40 8.23 9.29
N GLU A 301 -43.22 7.70 10.48
CA GLU A 301 -42.24 8.17 11.45
C GLU A 301 -40.80 7.88 10.95
N PHE A 302 -40.59 6.74 10.32
CA PHE A 302 -39.32 6.39 9.72
C PHE A 302 -38.97 7.35 8.57
N GLU A 303 -39.89 7.60 7.64
CA GLU A 303 -39.69 8.55 6.53
C GLU A 303 -39.45 9.98 7.02
N ASN A 304 -40.21 10.41 8.05
CA ASN A 304 -40.00 11.71 8.69
C ASN A 304 -38.60 11.79 9.33
N GLY A 305 -38.13 10.71 9.99
CA GLY A 305 -36.79 10.61 10.56
C GLY A 305 -35.71 10.80 9.49
N ILE A 306 -35.80 10.10 8.36
CA ILE A 306 -34.87 10.25 7.23
C ILE A 306 -34.89 11.68 6.70
N ARG A 307 -36.08 12.26 6.51
CA ARG A 307 -36.21 13.65 6.01
C ARG A 307 -35.55 14.65 6.96
N ASN A 308 -35.76 14.52 8.25
CA ASN A 308 -35.21 15.39 9.27
C ASN A 308 -33.66 15.28 9.31
N GLN A 309 -33.11 14.07 9.20
CA GLN A 309 -31.64 13.89 9.12
C GLN A 309 -31.05 14.54 7.88
N ARG A 310 -31.70 14.42 6.72
CA ARG A 310 -31.26 15.09 5.48
C ARG A 310 -31.31 16.61 5.61
N LEU A 311 -32.40 17.15 6.18
CA LEU A 311 -32.51 18.60 6.43
C LEU A 311 -31.41 19.08 7.37
N ALA A 312 -31.17 18.38 8.49
CA ALA A 312 -30.12 18.73 9.43
C ALA A 312 -28.72 18.70 8.78
N PHE A 313 -28.45 17.75 7.89
CA PHE A 313 -27.21 17.69 7.14
C PHE A 313 -27.08 18.92 6.22
N THR A 314 -28.11 19.25 5.43
CA THR A 314 -28.11 20.39 4.50
C THR A 314 -28.01 21.73 5.23
N GLU A 315 -28.78 21.92 6.33
CA GLU A 315 -28.74 23.15 7.13
C GLU A 315 -27.36 23.40 7.75
N ARG A 316 -26.75 22.36 8.34
CA ARG A 316 -25.41 22.43 8.91
C ARG A 316 -24.36 22.78 7.84
N THR A 317 -24.47 22.18 6.67
CA THR A 317 -23.59 22.45 5.52
C THR A 317 -23.76 23.87 5.04
N GLY A 318 -24.98 24.32 4.82
CA GLY A 318 -25.29 25.69 4.39
C GLY A 318 -24.82 26.75 5.40
N PHE A 319 -24.92 26.45 6.71
CA PHE A 319 -24.40 27.32 7.75
C PHE A 319 -22.89 27.48 7.64
N LEU A 320 -22.15 26.37 7.51
CA LEU A 320 -20.70 26.40 7.36
C LEU A 320 -20.28 27.15 6.09
N GLN A 321 -20.84 26.79 4.94
CA GLN A 321 -20.50 27.43 3.66
C GLN A 321 -20.82 28.93 3.67
N SER A 322 -21.94 29.34 4.29
CA SER A 322 -22.29 30.75 4.46
C SER A 322 -21.31 31.51 5.38
N ALA A 323 -20.76 30.84 6.41
CA ALA A 323 -19.75 31.41 7.27
C ALA A 323 -18.44 31.60 6.51
N LEU A 324 -17.98 30.59 5.74
CA LEU A 324 -16.78 30.65 4.93
C LEU A 324 -16.85 31.76 3.86
N ARG A 325 -17.98 31.86 3.18
CA ARG A 325 -18.21 32.90 2.15
C ARG A 325 -18.13 34.31 2.73
N ARG A 326 -18.63 34.51 3.95
CA ARG A 326 -18.55 35.83 4.63
C ARG A 326 -17.12 36.32 4.84
N GLU A 327 -16.19 35.40 5.08
CA GLU A 327 -14.77 35.76 5.24
C GLU A 327 -14.05 35.96 3.89
N GLN A 328 -14.66 35.53 2.78
CA GLN A 328 -14.13 35.68 1.43
C GLN A 328 -15.16 36.33 0.49
N PRO A 329 -15.43 37.64 0.66
CA PRO A 329 -16.53 38.32 -0.06
C PRO A 329 -16.28 38.45 -1.58
N GLU A 330 -15.04 38.29 -2.05
CA GLU A 330 -14.71 38.27 -3.49
C GLU A 330 -15.18 36.98 -4.19
N SER A 331 -15.53 35.95 -3.43
CA SER A 331 -16.07 34.71 -3.99
C SER A 331 -17.51 34.93 -4.48
N VAL A 332 -17.76 34.64 -5.74
CA VAL A 332 -19.09 34.73 -6.36
C VAL A 332 -20.01 33.64 -5.79
N GLU A 333 -19.47 32.44 -5.55
CA GLU A 333 -20.19 31.26 -5.03
C GLU A 333 -19.66 30.87 -3.66
N ALA A 334 -20.44 30.09 -2.90
CA ALA A 334 -19.93 29.48 -1.66
C ALA A 334 -18.90 28.40 -2.01
N PRO A 335 -17.85 28.21 -1.18
CA PRO A 335 -16.84 27.20 -1.46
C PRO A 335 -17.43 25.79 -1.36
N GLU A 336 -16.89 24.87 -2.13
CA GLU A 336 -17.26 23.46 -2.06
C GLU A 336 -16.71 22.80 -0.77
N LEU A 337 -17.33 21.71 -0.33
CA LEU A 337 -16.85 20.92 0.79
C LEU A 337 -16.61 19.49 0.32
N ILE A 338 -15.39 18.98 0.55
CA ILE A 338 -15.01 17.58 0.37
C ILE A 338 -14.74 17.01 1.75
N VAL A 339 -15.66 16.24 2.30
CA VAL A 339 -15.62 15.90 3.73
C VAL A 339 -15.71 14.39 3.98
N GLY A 340 -14.85 13.92 4.89
CA GLY A 340 -14.94 12.57 5.40
C GLY A 340 -16.16 12.41 6.31
N CYS A 341 -17.10 11.57 5.92
CA CYS A 341 -18.42 11.43 6.54
C CYS A 341 -18.91 9.98 6.50
N GLY A 342 -19.67 9.56 7.50
CA GLY A 342 -20.47 8.34 7.42
C GLY A 342 -21.65 8.50 6.46
N VAL A 343 -21.94 7.47 5.67
CA VAL A 343 -23.14 7.40 4.83
C VAL A 343 -23.97 6.20 5.22
N ILE A 344 -25.26 6.42 5.51
CA ILE A 344 -26.23 5.36 5.78
C ILE A 344 -27.21 5.28 4.61
N GLU A 345 -27.27 4.13 3.99
CA GLU A 345 -28.16 3.85 2.88
C GLU A 345 -29.26 2.90 3.33
N TYR A 346 -30.50 3.37 3.32
CA TYR A 346 -31.69 2.58 3.56
C TYR A 346 -32.22 2.00 2.25
N GLY A 347 -32.21 0.67 2.16
CA GLY A 347 -32.74 -0.11 1.06
C GLY A 347 -33.47 -1.36 1.60
N LYS A 348 -33.35 -2.51 0.92
CA LYS A 348 -33.77 -3.81 1.47
C LYS A 348 -32.98 -4.21 2.71
N GLN A 349 -31.77 -3.70 2.82
CA GLN A 349 -30.89 -3.81 3.98
C GLN A 349 -30.32 -2.42 4.28
N ILE A 350 -29.93 -2.19 5.52
CA ILE A 350 -29.19 -1.00 5.91
C ILE A 350 -27.74 -1.23 5.57
N ASN A 351 -27.16 -0.33 4.77
CA ASN A 351 -25.74 -0.32 4.48
C ASN A 351 -25.08 0.92 5.09
N VAL A 352 -23.94 0.74 5.71
CA VAL A 352 -23.15 1.81 6.31
C VAL A 352 -21.80 1.86 5.63
N TYR A 353 -21.38 3.07 5.24
CA TYR A 353 -20.14 3.31 4.53
C TYR A 353 -19.28 4.35 5.26
N SER A 354 -17.96 4.14 5.31
CA SER A 354 -17.01 5.23 5.45
C SER A 354 -16.89 5.89 4.09
N ALA A 355 -17.03 7.21 4.01
CA ALA A 355 -17.22 7.88 2.74
C ALA A 355 -16.57 9.28 2.70
N VAL A 356 -16.37 9.77 1.47
CA VAL A 356 -16.14 11.18 1.16
C VAL A 356 -17.38 11.73 0.49
N VAL A 357 -17.87 12.85 0.98
CA VAL A 357 -19.06 13.53 0.44
C VAL A 357 -18.60 14.86 -0.17
N ASN A 358 -19.01 15.12 -1.42
CA ASN A 358 -18.86 16.43 -2.06
C ASN A 358 -20.16 17.21 -1.97
N VAL A 359 -20.08 18.44 -1.44
CA VAL A 359 -21.19 19.39 -1.39
C VAL A 359 -20.81 20.63 -2.19
N ASN A 360 -21.61 20.94 -3.18
CA ASN A 360 -21.38 22.10 -4.05
C ASN A 360 -21.74 23.45 -3.38
N GLY A 361 -21.46 24.55 -4.05
CA GLY A 361 -21.75 25.90 -3.57
C GLY A 361 -23.23 26.20 -3.29
N ASP A 362 -24.15 25.42 -3.82
CA ASP A 362 -25.62 25.53 -3.59
C ASP A 362 -26.09 24.69 -2.38
N HIS A 363 -25.15 24.24 -1.56
CA HIS A 363 -25.42 23.40 -0.36
C HIS A 363 -26.01 22.01 -0.67
N GLN A 364 -25.90 21.55 -1.92
CA GLN A 364 -26.41 20.25 -2.34
C GLN A 364 -25.29 19.22 -2.38
N VAL A 365 -25.60 18.01 -1.92
CA VAL A 365 -24.72 16.85 -2.11
C VAL A 365 -24.70 16.51 -3.60
N GLU A 366 -23.58 16.79 -4.27
CA GLU A 366 -23.41 16.49 -5.67
C GLU A 366 -23.08 15.02 -5.91
N THR A 367 -22.13 14.50 -5.15
CA THR A 367 -21.75 13.09 -5.19
C THR A 367 -21.13 12.63 -3.87
N TRP A 368 -21.00 11.34 -3.71
CA TRP A 368 -20.28 10.73 -2.61
C TRP A 368 -19.54 9.47 -3.08
N TYR A 369 -18.43 9.19 -2.43
CA TYR A 369 -17.59 8.02 -2.66
C TYR A 369 -17.54 7.19 -1.39
N GLY A 370 -17.97 5.93 -1.46
CA GLY A 370 -17.80 4.96 -0.37
C GLY A 370 -16.44 4.30 -0.46
N LYS A 371 -15.76 4.15 0.65
CA LYS A 371 -14.50 3.41 0.76
C LYS A 371 -14.64 2.02 0.14
N THR A 372 -13.83 1.72 -0.87
CA THR A 372 -13.90 0.46 -1.63
C THR A 372 -13.02 -0.63 -1.03
N HIS A 373 -11.92 -0.24 -0.39
CA HIS A 373 -10.96 -1.15 0.22
C HIS A 373 -10.97 -1.03 1.75
N LEU A 374 -11.68 -1.96 2.40
CA LEU A 374 -11.89 -1.95 3.85
C LEU A 374 -10.74 -2.62 4.60
N VAL A 375 -10.49 -2.15 5.83
CA VAL A 375 -9.51 -2.72 6.76
C VAL A 375 -10.07 -3.98 7.41
N MET A 376 -9.44 -5.13 7.13
CA MET A 376 -9.80 -6.39 7.75
C MET A 376 -9.56 -6.32 9.27
N PHE A 377 -10.53 -6.78 10.07
CA PHE A 377 -10.57 -6.73 11.54
C PHE A 377 -10.63 -5.33 12.15
N GLY A 378 -10.66 -4.27 11.35
CA GLY A 378 -10.90 -2.90 11.79
C GLY A 378 -12.30 -2.41 11.40
N GLU A 379 -12.70 -2.65 10.15
CA GLU A 379 -13.96 -2.16 9.57
C GLU A 379 -14.93 -3.32 9.24
N TYR A 380 -14.40 -4.52 9.03
CA TYR A 380 -15.18 -5.73 8.84
C TYR A 380 -14.44 -6.98 9.34
N ILE A 381 -15.20 -8.01 9.69
CA ILE A 381 -14.64 -9.31 10.04
C ILE A 381 -15.00 -10.31 8.93
N PRO A 382 -14.02 -10.90 8.24
CA PRO A 382 -14.30 -11.83 7.17
C PRO A 382 -14.90 -13.14 7.73
N ILE A 383 -15.84 -13.74 6.99
CA ILE A 383 -16.45 -15.05 7.28
C ILE A 383 -17.38 -15.06 8.51
N LEU A 384 -17.03 -14.39 9.61
CA LEU A 384 -17.78 -14.47 10.87
C LEU A 384 -19.28 -14.11 10.72
N PRO A 385 -19.65 -13.03 9.98
CA PRO A 385 -21.07 -12.71 9.78
C PRO A 385 -21.84 -13.75 8.96
N SER A 386 -21.12 -14.60 8.20
CA SER A 386 -21.71 -15.63 7.34
C SER A 386 -21.97 -16.95 8.08
N ILE A 387 -21.50 -17.07 9.33
CA ILE A 387 -21.70 -18.28 10.14
C ILE A 387 -22.95 -18.09 11.01
N PRO A 388 -23.98 -18.93 10.84
CA PRO A 388 -25.21 -18.82 11.66
C PRO A 388 -24.90 -18.84 13.16
N GLY A 389 -25.43 -17.86 13.89
CA GLY A 389 -25.24 -17.73 15.34
C GLY A 389 -23.96 -16.99 15.78
N LEU A 390 -23.03 -16.67 14.88
CA LEU A 390 -21.82 -15.91 15.23
C LEU A 390 -21.89 -14.43 14.81
N SER A 391 -22.90 -14.02 14.06
CA SER A 391 -23.10 -12.61 13.68
C SER A 391 -23.24 -11.67 14.89
N ALA A 392 -23.78 -12.16 16.00
CA ALA A 392 -23.89 -11.40 17.26
C ALA A 392 -22.54 -11.13 17.96
N LEU A 393 -21.45 -11.77 17.52
CA LEU A 393 -20.10 -11.54 18.05
C LEU A 393 -19.37 -10.44 17.28
N VAL A 394 -19.97 -9.86 16.24
CA VAL A 394 -19.39 -8.72 15.52
C VAL A 394 -19.59 -7.48 16.39
N PRO A 395 -18.53 -6.78 16.79
CA PRO A 395 -18.66 -5.57 17.60
C PRO A 395 -19.47 -4.47 16.88
N ASP A 396 -20.15 -3.64 17.65
CA ASP A 396 -20.82 -2.44 17.13
C ASP A 396 -19.79 -1.54 16.42
N GLY A 397 -20.18 -0.99 15.27
CA GLY A 397 -19.27 -0.19 14.42
C GLY A 397 -18.44 -1.00 13.41
N MET A 398 -18.37 -2.34 13.53
CA MET A 398 -17.85 -3.22 12.49
C MET A 398 -19.00 -3.70 11.59
N GLY A 399 -18.73 -3.81 10.29
CA GLY A 399 -19.73 -4.24 9.31
C GLY A 399 -19.99 -3.18 8.25
N LEU A 400 -19.01 -2.30 8.04
CA LEU A 400 -19.02 -1.38 6.90
C LEU A 400 -19.14 -2.15 5.59
N ARG A 401 -19.80 -1.53 4.62
CA ARG A 401 -19.89 -2.07 3.26
C ARG A 401 -18.87 -1.38 2.36
N PRO A 402 -18.22 -2.12 1.47
CA PRO A 402 -17.39 -1.50 0.43
C PRO A 402 -18.28 -0.73 -0.54
N GLY A 403 -17.79 0.43 -1.00
CA GLY A 403 -18.42 1.23 -2.04
C GLY A 403 -18.39 0.56 -3.41
N ASP A 404 -19.18 1.08 -4.34
CA ASP A 404 -19.40 0.50 -5.68
C ASP A 404 -18.26 0.76 -6.69
N GLY A 405 -17.18 1.44 -6.28
CA GLY A 405 -16.04 1.76 -7.15
C GLY A 405 -15.69 3.25 -7.15
N GLY A 406 -14.74 3.62 -8.02
CA GLY A 406 -14.26 5.00 -8.15
C GLY A 406 -15.39 5.97 -8.52
N LYS A 407 -15.32 7.18 -7.95
CA LYS A 407 -16.20 8.31 -8.28
C LYS A 407 -15.34 9.52 -8.56
N LEU A 408 -15.79 10.39 -9.47
CA LEU A 408 -15.20 11.71 -9.68
C LEU A 408 -16.06 12.75 -8.98
N MET A 409 -15.39 13.65 -8.28
CA MET A 409 -15.95 14.88 -7.73
C MET A 409 -15.44 16.05 -8.58
N LYS A 410 -16.15 17.17 -8.55
CA LYS A 410 -15.79 18.33 -9.32
C LYS A 410 -15.65 19.53 -8.39
N VAL A 411 -14.57 20.30 -8.54
CA VAL A 411 -14.35 21.58 -7.87
C VAL A 411 -14.01 22.61 -8.94
N GLY A 412 -14.97 23.46 -9.27
CA GLY A 412 -14.84 24.31 -10.44
C GLY A 412 -14.59 23.50 -11.72
N ASN A 413 -13.42 23.65 -12.33
CA ASN A 413 -12.99 22.86 -13.49
C ASN A 413 -12.06 21.70 -13.14
N THR A 414 -11.74 21.50 -11.86
CA THR A 414 -10.82 20.46 -11.39
C THR A 414 -11.58 19.17 -11.09
N LEU A 415 -11.16 18.07 -11.69
CA LEU A 415 -11.69 16.73 -11.40
C LEU A 415 -10.90 16.07 -10.28
N VAL A 416 -11.60 15.67 -9.24
CA VAL A 416 -11.04 15.11 -8.00
C VAL A 416 -11.39 13.64 -7.87
N ALA A 417 -10.40 12.77 -7.67
CA ALA A 417 -10.62 11.37 -7.30
C ALA A 417 -10.46 11.23 -5.77
N PRO A 418 -11.53 10.92 -5.04
CA PRO A 418 -11.47 10.70 -3.61
C PRO A 418 -10.89 9.32 -3.26
N SER A 419 -10.28 9.24 -2.07
CA SER A 419 -9.74 8.02 -1.45
C SER A 419 -9.88 8.13 0.06
N VAL A 420 -10.00 7.00 0.76
CA VAL A 420 -10.16 6.97 2.22
C VAL A 420 -9.07 6.11 2.87
N CYS A 421 -8.25 6.74 3.68
CA CYS A 421 -7.28 6.11 4.59
C CYS A 421 -6.42 5.02 3.90
N ILE A 422 -6.57 3.75 4.29
CA ILE A 422 -5.81 2.59 3.82
C ILE A 422 -5.76 2.44 2.29
N GLU A 423 -6.69 3.03 1.56
CA GLU A 423 -6.73 2.91 0.09
C GLU A 423 -5.47 3.49 -0.56
N THR A 424 -4.91 4.57 -0.02
CA THR A 424 -3.61 5.11 -0.47
C THR A 424 -2.43 4.24 -0.05
N ALA A 425 -2.58 3.46 1.01
CA ALA A 425 -1.56 2.50 1.41
C ALA A 425 -1.57 1.21 0.57
N VAL A 426 -2.55 1.04 -0.32
CA VAL A 426 -2.67 -0.12 -1.23
C VAL A 426 -2.61 0.38 -2.68
N GLU A 427 -1.39 0.56 -3.21
CA GLU A 427 -1.10 1.19 -4.51
C GLU A 427 -2.01 0.70 -5.65
N ARG A 428 -2.33 -0.61 -5.70
CA ARG A 428 -3.20 -1.18 -6.74
C ARG A 428 -4.63 -0.61 -6.75
N VAL A 429 -5.14 -0.14 -5.60
CA VAL A 429 -6.49 0.47 -5.51
C VAL A 429 -6.49 1.75 -6.33
N ALA A 430 -5.52 2.63 -6.11
CA ALA A 430 -5.37 3.86 -6.86
C ALA A 430 -5.11 3.60 -8.37
N ILE A 431 -4.22 2.66 -8.70
CA ILE A 431 -3.92 2.30 -10.09
C ILE A 431 -5.17 1.78 -10.81
N ASN A 432 -5.95 0.90 -10.18
CA ASN A 432 -7.17 0.35 -10.77
C ASN A 432 -8.24 1.43 -10.96
N GLN A 433 -8.40 2.33 -9.99
CA GLN A 433 -9.33 3.47 -10.09
C GLN A 433 -8.95 4.39 -11.25
N MET A 434 -7.66 4.75 -11.33
CA MET A 434 -7.14 5.58 -12.42
C MET A 434 -7.27 4.90 -13.78
N SER A 435 -7.03 3.59 -13.86
CA SER A 435 -7.20 2.79 -15.08
C SER A 435 -8.66 2.77 -15.55
N ALA A 436 -9.62 2.64 -14.62
CA ALA A 436 -11.04 2.68 -14.93
C ALA A 436 -11.45 4.04 -15.50
N PHE A 437 -11.07 5.14 -14.84
CA PHE A 437 -11.34 6.50 -15.34
C PHE A 437 -10.70 6.76 -16.71
N ASN A 438 -9.47 6.30 -16.90
CA ASN A 438 -8.80 6.44 -18.20
C ASN A 438 -9.52 5.65 -19.31
N ALA A 439 -10.07 4.48 -19.00
CA ALA A 439 -10.85 3.68 -19.96
C ALA A 439 -12.18 4.36 -20.34
N GLU A 440 -12.77 5.12 -19.42
CA GLU A 440 -13.98 5.93 -19.65
C GLU A 440 -13.67 7.27 -20.35
N GLY A 441 -12.41 7.57 -20.63
CA GLY A 441 -11.97 8.81 -21.26
C GLY A 441 -11.99 10.03 -20.33
N THR A 442 -12.14 9.81 -19.01
CA THR A 442 -12.21 10.88 -18.00
C THR A 442 -11.17 10.59 -16.92
N THR A 443 -10.10 11.38 -16.87
CA THR A 443 -9.06 11.22 -15.86
C THR A 443 -9.11 12.34 -14.82
N PRO A 444 -8.99 12.04 -13.52
CA PRO A 444 -8.92 13.07 -12.49
C PRO A 444 -7.66 13.92 -12.63
N ASP A 445 -7.75 15.16 -12.20
CA ASP A 445 -6.64 16.10 -12.15
C ASP A 445 -5.85 15.99 -10.85
N VAL A 446 -6.53 15.68 -9.74
CA VAL A 446 -5.98 15.57 -8.39
C VAL A 446 -6.64 14.40 -7.65
N MET A 447 -5.89 13.75 -6.76
CA MET A 447 -6.42 12.78 -5.81
C MET A 447 -6.54 13.43 -4.44
N VAL A 448 -7.66 13.22 -3.75
CA VAL A 448 -7.89 13.67 -2.39
C VAL A 448 -8.01 12.46 -1.48
N THR A 449 -7.14 12.39 -0.48
CA THR A 449 -7.22 11.35 0.55
C THR A 449 -7.68 11.97 1.86
N VAL A 450 -8.70 11.40 2.46
CA VAL A 450 -9.13 11.72 3.81
C VAL A 450 -8.74 10.59 4.74
N THR A 451 -8.06 10.88 5.86
CA THR A 451 -7.57 9.85 6.76
C THR A 451 -7.69 10.25 8.22
N ASN A 452 -7.80 9.26 9.09
CA ASN A 452 -7.72 9.44 10.53
C ASN A 452 -6.62 8.55 11.11
N ASP A 453 -5.38 9.06 11.10
CA ASP A 453 -4.21 8.35 11.59
C ASP A 453 -4.04 8.42 13.12
N GLY A 454 -4.98 9.05 13.84
CA GLY A 454 -5.02 9.13 15.30
C GLY A 454 -5.04 7.77 16.02
N TRP A 455 -5.38 6.72 15.29
CA TRP A 455 -5.32 5.33 15.76
C TRP A 455 -3.90 4.82 16.07
N PHE A 456 -2.84 5.50 15.61
CA PHE A 456 -1.47 4.98 15.58
C PHE A 456 -0.49 5.70 16.51
N ASP A 457 -0.96 6.61 17.37
CA ASP A 457 -0.20 7.27 18.43
C ASP A 457 1.19 7.78 18.00
N ASP A 458 1.25 8.64 17.01
CA ASP A 458 2.49 9.30 16.55
C ASP A 458 3.67 8.33 16.27
N THR A 459 3.34 7.12 15.80
CA THR A 459 4.35 6.12 15.44
C THR A 459 4.75 6.22 13.98
N SER A 460 5.86 5.58 13.60
CA SER A 460 6.34 5.51 12.20
C SER A 460 5.34 4.89 11.21
N VAL A 461 4.25 4.26 11.68
CA VAL A 461 3.16 3.76 10.80
C VAL A 461 2.56 4.90 9.99
N ILE A 462 2.43 6.09 10.59
CA ILE A 462 1.92 7.30 9.96
C ILE A 462 2.84 7.74 8.81
N ASP A 463 4.16 7.76 9.04
CA ASP A 463 5.13 8.10 7.98
C ASP A 463 5.13 7.06 6.87
N HIS A 464 4.95 5.76 7.19
CA HIS A 464 4.84 4.72 6.17
C HIS A 464 3.58 4.90 5.33
N HIS A 465 2.47 5.36 5.91
CA HIS A 465 1.24 5.69 5.18
C HIS A 465 1.49 6.85 4.20
N LEU A 466 2.11 7.94 4.65
CA LEU A 466 2.46 9.08 3.79
C LEU A 466 3.39 8.66 2.63
N ARG A 467 4.36 7.77 2.87
CA ARG A 467 5.24 7.22 1.83
C ARG A 467 4.48 6.43 0.76
N CYS A 468 3.44 5.71 1.15
CA CYS A 468 2.57 5.06 0.18
C CYS A 468 1.87 6.10 -0.71
N ALA A 469 1.35 7.19 -0.14
CA ALA A 469 0.75 8.28 -0.91
C ALA A 469 1.75 8.94 -1.88
N GLN A 470 3.01 9.14 -1.47
CA GLN A 470 4.06 9.64 -2.36
C GLN A 470 4.29 8.71 -3.57
N MET A 471 4.36 7.39 -3.34
CA MET A 471 4.51 6.42 -4.44
C MET A 471 3.29 6.39 -5.36
N VAL A 472 2.08 6.46 -4.81
CA VAL A 472 0.84 6.55 -5.59
C VAL A 472 0.83 7.80 -6.46
N ALA A 473 1.28 8.95 -5.93
CA ALA A 473 1.37 10.19 -6.71
C ALA A 473 2.28 10.03 -7.93
N ILE A 474 3.43 9.34 -7.78
CA ILE A 474 4.36 9.05 -8.88
C ILE A 474 3.74 8.04 -9.85
N ALA A 475 3.21 6.93 -9.33
CA ALA A 475 2.66 5.85 -10.14
C ALA A 475 1.48 6.33 -10.98
N CYS A 476 0.60 7.16 -10.43
CA CYS A 476 -0.58 7.68 -11.11
C CYS A 476 -0.33 8.99 -11.88
N ARG A 477 0.83 9.65 -11.66
CA ARG A 477 1.10 11.00 -12.19
C ARG A 477 0.02 12.01 -11.84
N ARG A 478 -0.44 11.97 -10.59
CA ARG A 478 -1.43 12.92 -10.05
C ARG A 478 -0.95 13.48 -8.72
N PRO A 479 -1.10 14.78 -8.49
CA PRO A 479 -0.89 15.32 -7.16
C PRO A 479 -1.88 14.69 -6.18
N ILE A 480 -1.46 14.54 -4.93
CA ILE A 480 -2.29 14.04 -3.84
C ILE A 480 -2.41 15.12 -2.76
N LEU A 481 -3.63 15.39 -2.35
CA LEU A 481 -3.97 16.20 -1.19
C LEU A 481 -4.45 15.27 -0.08
N SER A 482 -3.61 15.05 0.92
CA SER A 482 -3.90 14.17 2.05
C SER A 482 -4.33 15.01 3.25
N ALA A 483 -5.60 14.99 3.60
CA ALA A 483 -6.13 15.63 4.80
C ALA A 483 -6.25 14.59 5.92
N ALA A 484 -5.49 14.78 6.99
CA ALA A 484 -5.43 13.86 8.12
C ALA A 484 -5.90 14.55 9.41
N ASN A 485 -6.60 13.83 10.29
CA ASN A 485 -7.08 14.38 11.55
C ASN A 485 -5.91 14.80 12.46
N ASN A 486 -5.02 13.86 12.78
CA ASN A 486 -3.86 14.14 13.62
C ASN A 486 -2.56 14.36 12.81
N GLY A 487 -2.63 14.26 11.49
CA GLY A 487 -1.52 14.50 10.56
C GLY A 487 -0.65 13.29 10.27
N PRO A 488 0.35 13.45 9.38
CA PRO A 488 0.64 14.70 8.68
C PRO A 488 -0.37 14.98 7.55
N THR A 489 -0.96 16.16 7.57
CA THR A 489 -1.67 16.67 6.40
C THR A 489 -0.64 17.13 5.37
N ALA A 490 -0.77 16.72 4.11
CA ALA A 490 0.26 16.97 3.13
C ALA A 490 -0.30 17.27 1.72
N TRP A 491 0.42 18.13 1.02
CA TRP A 491 0.30 18.31 -0.42
C TRP A 491 1.51 17.68 -1.09
N ILE A 492 1.27 16.65 -1.88
CA ILE A 492 2.26 15.89 -2.63
C ILE A 492 2.06 16.18 -4.12
N ASN A 493 3.12 16.58 -4.85
CA ASN A 493 3.03 16.78 -6.29
C ASN A 493 3.09 15.44 -7.06
N SER A 494 2.84 15.48 -8.37
CA SER A 494 2.85 14.28 -9.24
C SER A 494 4.24 13.62 -9.42
N ARG A 495 5.30 14.21 -8.82
CA ARG A 495 6.66 13.64 -8.75
C ARG A 495 6.93 12.95 -7.42
N GLY A 496 5.94 12.94 -6.51
CA GLY A 496 6.04 12.36 -5.17
C GLY A 496 6.74 13.25 -4.14
N GLU A 497 7.03 14.51 -4.47
CA GLU A 497 7.64 15.46 -3.56
C GLU A 497 6.57 16.10 -2.66
N ILE A 498 6.84 16.18 -1.36
CA ILE A 498 6.00 16.87 -0.40
C ILE A 498 6.24 18.38 -0.58
N VAL A 499 5.26 19.08 -1.14
CA VAL A 499 5.32 20.52 -1.42
C VAL A 499 5.09 21.32 -0.13
N ALA A 500 4.12 20.87 0.67
CA ALA A 500 3.81 21.44 1.96
C ALA A 500 3.23 20.38 2.89
N ARG A 501 3.43 20.53 4.19
CA ARG A 501 2.99 19.57 5.20
C ARG A 501 2.69 20.29 6.51
N LEU A 502 1.66 19.83 7.21
CA LEU A 502 1.46 20.05 8.65
C LEU A 502 1.91 18.80 9.39
N ASP A 503 2.74 18.98 10.39
CA ASP A 503 3.26 17.86 11.17
C ASP A 503 2.18 17.22 12.06
N THR A 504 2.42 15.97 12.42
CA THR A 504 1.56 15.20 13.33
C THR A 504 1.36 15.94 14.65
N GLY A 505 0.17 15.86 15.23
CA GLY A 505 -0.18 16.48 16.49
C GLY A 505 -0.46 17.99 16.43
N HIS A 506 -0.25 18.65 15.29
CA HIS A 506 -0.52 20.07 15.15
C HIS A 506 -1.99 20.32 14.74
N THR A 507 -2.50 21.47 15.18
CA THR A 507 -3.79 22.00 14.74
C THR A 507 -3.56 23.14 13.76
N GLY A 508 -4.28 23.13 12.63
CA GLY A 508 -4.16 24.19 11.62
C GLY A 508 -4.78 23.81 10.27
N PHE A 509 -4.29 24.45 9.24
CA PHE A 509 -4.72 24.22 7.86
C PHE A 509 -3.54 24.33 6.90
N LEU A 510 -3.65 23.71 5.75
CA LEU A 510 -2.70 23.78 4.65
C LEU A 510 -3.42 24.23 3.39
N ILE A 511 -2.92 25.31 2.77
CA ILE A 511 -3.45 25.78 1.49
C ILE A 511 -2.65 25.15 0.35
N ALA A 512 -3.34 24.50 -0.56
CA ALA A 512 -2.76 23.83 -1.71
C ALA A 512 -3.39 24.33 -3.02
N THR A 513 -2.54 24.67 -3.99
CA THR A 513 -2.95 24.96 -5.36
C THR A 513 -2.14 24.04 -6.28
N PRO A 514 -2.57 22.77 -6.44
CA PRO A 514 -1.80 21.81 -7.21
C PRO A 514 -1.79 22.16 -8.69
N ASN A 515 -0.74 21.73 -9.39
CA ASN A 515 -0.61 21.89 -10.82
C ASN A 515 -1.13 20.66 -11.56
N LYS A 516 -1.79 20.89 -12.67
CA LYS A 516 -2.29 19.81 -13.53
C LYS A 516 -1.17 18.96 -14.10
N ASP A 517 -1.39 17.65 -14.14
CA ASP A 517 -0.51 16.70 -14.83
C ASP A 517 -1.36 15.81 -15.74
N GLU A 518 -1.26 16.04 -17.04
CA GLU A 518 -2.08 15.34 -18.04
C GLU A 518 -1.49 13.99 -18.46
N ARG A 519 -0.33 13.63 -17.93
CA ARG A 519 0.33 12.38 -18.30
C ARG A 519 -0.43 11.18 -17.76
N ILE A 520 -0.50 10.15 -18.58
CA ILE A 520 -1.02 8.84 -18.17
C ILE A 520 0.17 7.89 -18.10
N SER A 521 0.48 7.44 -16.91
CA SER A 521 1.59 6.54 -16.64
C SER A 521 1.40 5.18 -17.31
N LEU A 522 2.50 4.48 -17.58
CA LEU A 522 2.43 3.14 -18.17
C LEU A 522 1.74 2.17 -17.21
N VAL A 523 2.04 2.24 -15.92
CA VAL A 523 1.43 1.33 -14.92
C VAL A 523 -0.08 1.51 -14.82
N VAL A 524 -0.62 2.72 -15.03
CA VAL A 524 -2.08 2.93 -15.10
C VAL A 524 -2.69 2.27 -16.34
N ARG A 525 -1.96 2.22 -17.46
CA ARG A 525 -2.43 1.60 -18.71
C ARG A 525 -2.39 0.07 -18.68
N ILE A 526 -1.34 -0.49 -18.11
CA ILE A 526 -1.10 -1.94 -18.15
C ILE A 526 -1.39 -2.63 -16.81
N GLY A 527 -1.64 -1.86 -15.72
CA GLY A 527 -1.74 -2.42 -14.38
C GLY A 527 -0.41 -2.98 -13.87
N ASP A 528 -0.50 -3.78 -12.84
CA ASP A 528 0.66 -4.44 -12.21
C ASP A 528 0.92 -5.87 -12.73
N TRP A 529 0.34 -6.20 -13.91
CA TRP A 529 0.54 -7.53 -14.52
C TRP A 529 2.02 -7.91 -14.74
N PRO A 530 3.00 -6.97 -14.95
CA PRO A 530 4.40 -7.36 -15.02
C PRO A 530 4.90 -7.99 -13.72
N ALA A 531 4.39 -7.51 -12.57
CA ALA A 531 4.68 -8.13 -11.27
C ALA A 531 3.99 -9.49 -11.11
N ALA A 532 2.75 -9.63 -11.59
CA ALA A 532 2.04 -10.92 -11.67
C ALA A 532 2.82 -11.93 -12.53
N ALA A 533 3.37 -11.49 -13.66
CA ALA A 533 4.20 -12.35 -14.53
C ALA A 533 5.42 -12.90 -13.78
N CYS A 534 6.01 -12.15 -12.85
CA CYS A 534 7.10 -12.66 -12.01
C CYS A 534 6.67 -13.88 -11.18
N VAL A 535 5.44 -13.90 -10.66
CA VAL A 535 4.90 -15.07 -9.94
C VAL A 535 4.77 -16.27 -10.90
N ILE A 536 4.17 -16.05 -12.06
CA ILE A 536 3.98 -17.11 -13.07
C ILE A 536 5.32 -17.70 -13.49
N VAL A 537 6.32 -16.85 -13.76
CA VAL A 537 7.66 -17.31 -14.14
C VAL A 537 8.33 -18.07 -13.00
N CYS A 538 8.24 -17.61 -11.75
CA CYS A 538 8.76 -18.35 -10.59
C CYS A 538 8.15 -19.76 -10.48
N LEU A 539 6.84 -19.88 -10.65
CA LEU A 539 6.13 -21.17 -10.62
C LEU A 539 6.55 -22.06 -11.79
N ALA A 540 6.61 -21.51 -13.00
CA ALA A 540 7.03 -22.25 -14.19
C ALA A 540 8.47 -22.77 -14.05
N LEU A 541 9.41 -21.96 -13.58
CA LEU A 541 10.79 -22.37 -13.31
C LEU A 541 10.83 -23.49 -12.27
N GLY A 542 10.03 -23.39 -11.20
CA GLY A 542 9.92 -24.44 -10.18
C GLY A 542 9.45 -25.77 -10.74
N ILE A 543 8.42 -25.74 -11.62
CA ILE A 543 7.89 -26.93 -12.30
C ILE A 543 8.92 -27.53 -13.27
N CYS A 544 9.56 -26.70 -14.10
CA CYS A 544 10.57 -27.14 -15.06
C CYS A 544 11.74 -27.85 -14.38
N VAL A 545 12.25 -27.26 -13.31
CA VAL A 545 13.34 -27.85 -12.51
C VAL A 545 12.93 -29.20 -11.90
N ARG A 546 11.72 -29.28 -11.35
CA ARG A 546 11.20 -30.54 -10.76
C ARG A 546 11.05 -31.64 -11.82
N ARG A 547 10.56 -31.29 -13.01
CA ARG A 547 10.42 -32.27 -14.12
C ARG A 547 11.77 -32.79 -14.60
N ARG A 548 12.80 -31.93 -14.68
CA ARG A 548 14.16 -32.32 -15.02
C ARG A 548 14.72 -33.32 -14.03
N GLU A 549 14.59 -33.08 -12.72
CA GLU A 549 15.03 -34.01 -11.67
C GLU A 549 14.33 -35.37 -11.78
N ALA A 550 13.00 -35.37 -12.05
CA ALA A 550 12.25 -36.61 -12.22
C ALA A 550 12.72 -37.39 -13.48
N GLY A 551 13.02 -36.70 -14.56
CA GLY A 551 13.57 -37.33 -15.79
C GLY A 551 14.96 -37.92 -15.59
N GLU A 552 15.85 -37.21 -14.89
CA GLU A 552 17.18 -37.70 -14.55
C GLU A 552 17.14 -38.92 -13.61
N GLN A 553 16.19 -38.97 -12.66
CA GLN A 553 15.98 -40.14 -11.81
C GLN A 553 15.46 -41.35 -12.60
N VAL A 554 14.55 -41.17 -13.58
CA VAL A 554 14.05 -42.24 -14.44
C VAL A 554 15.17 -42.79 -15.32
N GLN A 555 16.04 -41.94 -15.89
CA GLN A 555 17.18 -42.39 -16.68
C GLN A 555 18.21 -43.17 -15.87
N ALA A 556 18.40 -42.80 -14.58
CA ALA A 556 19.31 -43.51 -13.69
C ALA A 556 18.78 -44.90 -13.25
N PHE A 557 17.50 -45.16 -13.42
CA PHE A 557 16.83 -46.44 -13.11
C PHE A 557 16.68 -47.40 -14.33
N VAL A 558 17.07 -46.95 -15.53
CA VAL A 558 17.08 -47.86 -16.71
C VAL A 558 18.33 -48.75 -16.57
N PRO A 559 18.19 -50.09 -16.37
CA PRO A 559 19.32 -50.98 -16.32
C PRO A 559 20.09 -50.91 -17.63
N VAL A 560 21.41 -50.75 -17.55
CA VAL A 560 22.29 -50.96 -18.72
C VAL A 560 22.15 -52.42 -19.07
N GLU A 561 21.37 -52.75 -20.13
CA GLU A 561 21.41 -54.12 -20.68
C GLU A 561 22.85 -54.44 -21.03
N SER A 562 23.43 -55.36 -20.27
CA SER A 562 24.74 -55.90 -20.57
C SER A 562 24.67 -56.59 -21.96
N THR A 563 25.24 -55.98 -22.96
CA THR A 563 25.50 -56.60 -24.25
C THR A 563 26.52 -57.72 -23.99
N VAL A 564 26.01 -58.91 -23.69
CA VAL A 564 26.81 -60.14 -23.75
C VAL A 564 27.11 -60.43 -25.20
N SER A 565 28.34 -60.22 -25.63
CA SER A 565 28.85 -60.63 -26.93
C SER A 565 28.90 -62.18 -26.98
N PRO A 566 28.34 -62.85 -28.01
CA PRO A 566 28.47 -64.30 -28.13
C PRO A 566 29.90 -64.63 -28.60
N SER A 567 30.69 -65.19 -27.69
CA SER A 567 31.98 -65.76 -28.05
C SER A 567 31.77 -67.02 -28.92
N SER A 568 32.42 -67.01 -30.08
CA SER A 568 32.62 -68.06 -31.06
C SER A 568 32.94 -69.44 -30.44
N LEU A 569 32.05 -70.36 -30.63
CA LEU A 569 32.39 -71.83 -30.57
C LEU A 569 33.06 -72.23 -31.85
N THR A 570 34.38 -72.34 -31.86
CA THR A 570 35.12 -73.11 -32.86
C THR A 570 35.05 -74.58 -32.48
N LYS A 571 34.48 -75.38 -33.41
CA LYS A 571 34.63 -76.85 -33.48
C LYS A 571 36.07 -77.22 -33.82
N GLU A 572 36.70 -78.09 -33.08
CA GLU A 572 37.67 -79.01 -33.61
C GLU A 572 37.14 -80.45 -33.52
N ALA A 573 37.11 -81.09 -34.67
CA ALA A 573 36.88 -82.52 -34.85
C ALA A 573 38.24 -83.20 -35.02
N THR A 574 38.50 -84.20 -34.23
CA THR A 574 38.99 -85.56 -34.62
C THR A 574 39.05 -86.41 -33.34
#